data_c23ee1c5a23755143ace12d1cfa656d9
#
_entry.id   c23ee1c5a23755143ace12d1cfa656d9
#
_cell.length_a   1.000
_cell.length_b   1.000
_cell.length_c   1.000
_cell.angle_alpha   90.00
_cell.angle_beta   90.00
_cell.angle_gamma   90.00
#
_symmetry.space_group_name_H-M   'P 1'
#
loop_
_entity.id
_entity.type
_entity.pdbx_description
1 polymer ?
#
loop_
_entity_poly.entity_id
_entity_poly.type
_entity_poly.pdbx_seq_one_letter_code
_entity_poly.pdbx_strand_id
1 'polypeptide(L)'
;MTALSPRRTFSGTALKTIACITMLVDHIGASCIEAGILTPGLDAGILSQDTLSAYPLYRLDMVLRFTGRLAFPLFCFLLVEGFVHTHNVKGYLGRLVLFGLLSEVPFDLAFFRTPFDPSAQNVYWTLALGVLAMAGLKRFEKENGLPGWQGLVWAVGCAALALAANTDYNAIGVLIICALYLTRADRKRQCLVGALLFLFELTAPLAFVLVWFYNGQRGACSPLQKKAFYWFYPVHLLVLAGITNLLL
;
A
#
# COMPACT_ATOMS: atom_id res chain seq x y z
N MET A 1 -29.87 11.06 24.11
CA MET A 1 -28.48 10.59 24.20
C MET A 1 -27.72 11.14 22.98
N THR A 2 -27.03 12.25 23.14
CA THR A 2 -26.14 12.83 22.13
C THR A 2 -24.96 11.91 21.98
N ALA A 3 -24.89 11.18 20.86
CA ALA A 3 -23.73 10.38 20.51
C ALA A 3 -22.52 11.31 20.46
N LEU A 4 -21.56 11.16 21.37
CA LEU A 4 -20.27 11.81 21.36
C LEU A 4 -19.61 11.49 20.02
N SER A 5 -19.52 12.49 19.12
CA SER A 5 -18.74 12.32 17.87
C SER A 5 -17.29 12.01 18.28
N PRO A 6 -16.68 10.95 17.75
CA PRO A 6 -15.32 10.59 18.13
C PRO A 6 -14.39 11.78 17.87
N ARG A 7 -13.54 12.13 18.83
CA ARG A 7 -12.50 13.14 18.65
C ARG A 7 -11.61 12.71 17.49
N ARG A 8 -11.74 13.38 16.35
CA ARG A 8 -10.92 13.12 15.15
C ARG A 8 -9.52 13.68 15.40
N THR A 9 -8.56 12.81 15.60
CA THR A 9 -7.22 13.17 16.11
C THR A 9 -6.12 13.09 15.07
N PHE A 10 -6.23 12.18 14.07
CA PHE A 10 -5.17 11.99 13.09
C PHE A 10 -5.30 12.90 11.87
N SER A 11 -4.21 13.59 11.52
CA SER A 11 -4.09 14.28 10.23
C SER A 11 -3.62 13.31 9.13
N GLY A 12 -3.76 13.70 7.85
CA GLY A 12 -3.22 12.93 6.72
C GLY A 12 -1.71 12.71 6.82
N THR A 13 -0.96 13.71 7.32
CA THR A 13 0.49 13.57 7.55
C THR A 13 0.78 12.54 8.64
N ALA A 14 -0.01 12.51 9.73
CA ALA A 14 0.15 11.52 10.79
C ALA A 14 -0.13 10.10 10.28
N LEU A 15 -1.24 9.90 9.55
CA LEU A 15 -1.56 8.59 8.94
C LEU A 15 -0.49 8.15 7.95
N LYS A 16 0.06 9.07 7.15
CA LYS A 16 1.14 8.78 6.22
C LYS A 16 2.43 8.37 6.93
N THR A 17 2.75 9.01 8.04
CA THR A 17 3.90 8.63 8.87
C THR A 17 3.73 7.23 9.45
N ILE A 18 2.54 6.92 9.99
CA ILE A 18 2.22 5.58 10.50
C ILE A 18 2.36 4.55 9.36
N ALA A 19 1.79 4.83 8.19
CA ALA A 19 1.89 3.95 7.03
C ALA A 19 3.35 3.70 6.59
N CYS A 20 4.21 4.73 6.60
CA CYS A 20 5.64 4.55 6.30
C CYS A 20 6.36 3.71 7.34
N ILE A 21 6.07 3.92 8.64
CA ILE A 21 6.69 3.14 9.72
C ILE A 21 6.26 1.67 9.63
N THR A 22 4.97 1.40 9.48
CA THR A 22 4.46 0.02 9.38
C THR A 22 4.96 -0.66 8.11
N MET A 23 5.10 0.05 6.99
CA MET A 23 5.70 -0.45 5.76
C MET A 23 7.19 -0.83 5.96
N LEU A 24 7.97 0.00 6.67
CA LEU A 24 9.36 -0.33 6.99
C LEU A 24 9.45 -1.60 7.84
N VAL A 25 8.58 -1.73 8.85
CA VAL A 25 8.49 -2.92 9.70
C VAL A 25 8.18 -4.17 8.88
N ASP A 26 7.20 -4.09 7.95
CA ASP A 26 6.88 -5.17 7.02
C ASP A 26 8.09 -5.59 6.18
N HIS A 27 8.75 -4.60 5.58
CA HIS A 27 9.85 -4.86 4.65
C HIS A 27 11.12 -5.35 5.34
N ILE A 28 11.35 -5.05 6.63
CA ILE A 28 12.40 -5.69 7.43
C ILE A 28 12.13 -7.20 7.52
N GLY A 29 10.90 -7.61 7.80
CA GLY A 29 10.52 -9.03 7.78
C GLY A 29 10.74 -9.64 6.41
N ALA A 30 10.11 -9.10 5.39
CA ALA A 30 10.11 -9.67 4.04
C ALA A 30 11.51 -9.72 3.40
N SER A 31 12.32 -8.65 3.53
CA SER A 31 13.62 -8.57 2.89
C SER A 31 14.72 -9.23 3.74
N CYS A 32 14.88 -8.80 5.00
CA CYS A 32 16.01 -9.26 5.81
C CYS A 32 15.80 -10.68 6.37
N ILE A 33 14.57 -11.00 6.79
CA ILE A 33 14.30 -12.30 7.42
C ILE A 33 13.86 -13.33 6.38
N GLU A 34 12.78 -13.09 5.63
CA GLU A 34 12.27 -14.06 4.65
C GLU A 34 13.29 -14.27 3.51
N ALA A 35 13.57 -13.22 2.71
CA ALA A 35 14.44 -13.33 1.54
C ALA A 35 15.92 -13.50 1.90
N GLY A 36 16.37 -12.93 3.05
CA GLY A 36 17.76 -12.98 3.46
C GLY A 36 18.17 -14.23 4.24
N ILE A 37 17.28 -14.82 5.04
CA ILE A 37 17.65 -15.90 5.96
C ILE A 37 16.78 -17.15 5.77
N LEU A 38 15.45 -16.99 5.84
CA LEU A 38 14.55 -18.15 5.86
C LEU A 38 14.52 -18.88 4.52
N THR A 39 14.35 -18.17 3.41
CA THR A 39 14.31 -18.75 2.07
C THR A 39 15.63 -19.46 1.71
N PRO A 40 16.81 -18.81 1.84
CA PRO A 40 18.08 -19.49 1.62
C PRO A 40 18.31 -20.69 2.54
N GLY A 41 17.87 -20.61 3.81
CA GLY A 41 17.99 -21.73 4.75
C GLY A 41 17.11 -22.93 4.38
N LEU A 42 15.92 -22.68 3.81
CA LEU A 42 15.03 -23.73 3.27
C LEU A 42 15.62 -24.34 2.00
N ASP A 43 16.10 -23.51 1.07
CA ASP A 43 16.65 -23.95 -0.21
C ASP A 43 17.93 -24.80 -0.02
N ALA A 44 18.74 -24.45 0.98
CA ALA A 44 19.94 -25.22 1.36
C ALA A 44 19.63 -26.48 2.19
N GLY A 45 18.37 -26.72 2.58
CA GLY A 45 17.97 -27.84 3.43
C GLY A 45 18.43 -27.71 4.89
N ILE A 46 18.90 -26.54 5.29
CA ILE A 46 19.29 -26.24 6.68
C ILE A 46 18.04 -26.07 7.58
N LEU A 47 16.98 -25.50 7.03
CA LEU A 47 15.67 -25.37 7.67
C LEU A 47 14.69 -26.34 7.01
N SER A 48 13.73 -26.84 7.79
CA SER A 48 12.64 -27.68 7.33
C SER A 48 11.31 -26.95 7.49
N GLN A 49 10.40 -27.10 6.52
CA GLN A 49 9.04 -26.56 6.59
C GLN A 49 8.30 -27.03 7.85
N ASP A 50 8.49 -28.29 8.26
CA ASP A 50 7.80 -28.88 9.42
C ASP A 50 8.23 -28.25 10.76
N THR A 51 9.46 -27.75 10.85
CA THR A 51 10.02 -27.16 12.07
C THR A 51 10.08 -25.64 12.02
N LEU A 52 9.75 -25.02 10.89
CA LEU A 52 9.88 -23.59 10.66
C LEU A 52 9.13 -22.75 11.70
N SER A 53 7.92 -23.16 12.08
CA SER A 53 7.09 -22.46 13.09
C SER A 53 7.70 -22.41 14.49
N ALA A 54 8.63 -23.31 14.81
CA ALA A 54 9.39 -23.31 16.06
C ALA A 54 10.60 -22.37 16.03
N TYR A 55 11.02 -21.95 14.84
CA TYR A 55 12.21 -21.13 14.68
C TYR A 55 11.94 -19.68 15.15
N PRO A 56 12.77 -19.12 16.08
CA PRO A 56 12.51 -17.80 16.65
C PRO A 56 12.42 -16.67 15.62
N LEU A 57 13.25 -16.69 14.57
CA LEU A 57 13.23 -15.69 13.51
C LEU A 57 11.96 -15.74 12.67
N TYR A 58 11.41 -16.94 12.43
CA TYR A 58 10.12 -17.07 11.77
C TYR A 58 8.99 -16.41 12.58
N ARG A 59 8.98 -16.60 13.90
CA ARG A 59 7.99 -15.95 14.77
C ARG A 59 8.15 -14.44 14.79
N LEU A 60 9.40 -13.95 14.81
CA LEU A 60 9.68 -12.52 14.71
C LEU A 60 9.18 -11.98 13.37
N ASP A 61 9.48 -12.67 12.27
CA ASP A 61 9.00 -12.32 10.94
C ASP A 61 7.48 -12.18 10.91
N MET A 62 6.74 -13.17 11.40
CA MET A 62 5.27 -13.13 11.47
C MET A 62 4.77 -11.88 12.22
N VAL A 63 5.39 -11.49 13.32
CA VAL A 63 5.01 -10.26 14.07
C VAL A 63 5.25 -9.01 13.24
N LEU A 64 6.40 -8.93 12.55
CA LEU A 64 6.74 -7.80 11.69
C LEU A 64 5.78 -7.69 10.52
N ARG A 65 5.52 -8.82 9.84
CA ARG A 65 4.59 -8.91 8.70
C ARG A 65 3.15 -8.53 9.11
N PHE A 66 2.64 -9.05 10.22
CA PHE A 66 1.30 -8.69 10.72
C PHE A 66 1.20 -7.21 11.11
N THR A 67 2.24 -6.64 11.68
CA THR A 67 2.27 -5.19 11.99
C THR A 67 2.30 -4.38 10.69
N GLY A 68 3.05 -4.83 9.70
CA GLY A 68 3.23 -4.19 8.42
C GLY A 68 1.97 -4.12 7.55
N ARG A 69 1.06 -5.10 7.69
CA ARG A 69 -0.20 -5.15 6.92
C ARG A 69 -1.10 -3.92 7.05
N LEU A 70 -0.86 -3.06 8.04
CA LEU A 70 -1.58 -1.79 8.18
C LEU A 70 -1.18 -0.76 7.10
N ALA A 71 0.00 -0.91 6.47
CA ALA A 71 0.56 0.09 5.57
C ALA A 71 -0.30 0.31 4.32
N PHE A 72 -0.58 -0.76 3.58
CA PHE A 72 -1.27 -0.66 2.28
C PHE A 72 -2.69 -0.10 2.40
N PRO A 73 -3.55 -0.51 3.35
CA PRO A 73 -4.87 0.11 3.55
C PRO A 73 -4.79 1.61 3.82
N LEU A 74 -3.81 2.05 4.63
CA LEU A 74 -3.59 3.47 4.91
C LEU A 74 -3.15 4.21 3.65
N PHE A 75 -2.26 3.64 2.83
CA PHE A 75 -1.87 4.23 1.56
C PHE A 75 -3.02 4.29 0.56
N CYS A 76 -3.85 3.25 0.45
CA CYS A 76 -5.06 3.26 -0.39
C CYS A 76 -6.01 4.38 0.03
N PHE A 77 -6.28 4.52 1.34
CA PHE A 77 -7.10 5.60 1.86
C PHE A 77 -6.50 6.97 1.56
N LEU A 78 -5.21 7.18 1.84
CA LEU A 78 -4.51 8.45 1.57
C LEU A 78 -4.41 8.76 0.08
N LEU A 79 -4.35 7.74 -0.79
CA LEU A 79 -4.38 7.89 -2.24
C LEU A 79 -5.73 8.47 -2.69
N VAL A 80 -6.84 7.93 -2.16
CA VAL A 80 -8.20 8.43 -2.43
C VAL A 80 -8.34 9.87 -1.94
N GLU A 81 -7.93 10.19 -0.71
CA GLU A 81 -7.94 11.56 -0.17
C GLU A 81 -7.09 12.50 -1.05
N GLY A 82 -5.90 12.07 -1.45
CA GLY A 82 -5.04 12.83 -2.35
C GLY A 82 -5.66 13.08 -3.72
N PHE A 83 -6.33 12.07 -4.29
CA PHE A 83 -7.03 12.19 -5.57
C PHE A 83 -8.23 13.15 -5.49
N VAL A 84 -9.02 13.09 -4.43
CA VAL A 84 -10.20 13.96 -4.24
C VAL A 84 -9.78 15.43 -4.12
N HIS A 85 -8.65 15.70 -3.47
CA HIS A 85 -8.17 17.08 -3.20
C HIS A 85 -7.18 17.60 -4.26
N THR A 86 -6.79 16.81 -5.26
CA THR A 86 -5.84 17.28 -6.28
C THR A 86 -6.55 18.02 -7.42
N HIS A 87 -5.98 19.16 -7.83
CA HIS A 87 -6.38 19.85 -9.06
C HIS A 87 -5.60 19.36 -10.28
N ASN A 88 -4.50 18.64 -10.10
CA ASN A 88 -3.63 18.14 -11.16
C ASN A 88 -3.45 16.62 -11.06
N VAL A 89 -4.44 15.88 -11.59
CA VAL A 89 -4.43 14.40 -11.63
C VAL A 89 -3.27 13.88 -12.49
N LYS A 90 -2.98 14.54 -13.64
CA LYS A 90 -1.85 14.13 -14.51
C LYS A 90 -0.51 14.22 -13.78
N GLY A 91 -0.27 15.32 -13.08
CA GLY A 91 0.94 15.48 -12.27
C GLY A 91 0.97 14.54 -11.06
N TYR A 92 -0.18 14.15 -10.52
CA TYR A 92 -0.26 13.13 -9.46
C TYR A 92 0.13 11.75 -9.99
N LEU A 93 -0.49 11.33 -11.10
CA LEU A 93 -0.17 10.07 -11.77
C LEU A 93 1.31 10.03 -12.21
N GLY A 94 1.81 11.10 -12.83
CA GLY A 94 3.20 11.19 -13.29
C GLY A 94 4.21 10.99 -12.16
N ARG A 95 3.94 11.49 -10.94
CA ARG A 95 4.79 11.23 -9.78
C ARG A 95 4.77 9.76 -9.35
N LEU A 96 3.58 9.10 -9.35
CA LEU A 96 3.49 7.68 -9.02
C LEU A 96 4.25 6.82 -10.02
N VAL A 97 4.10 7.09 -11.32
CA VAL A 97 4.84 6.39 -12.39
C VAL A 97 6.35 6.62 -12.26
N LEU A 98 6.78 7.87 -12.05
CA LEU A 98 8.21 8.20 -11.87
C LEU A 98 8.81 7.42 -10.69
N PHE A 99 8.14 7.46 -9.53
CA PHE A 99 8.64 6.74 -8.34
C PHE A 99 8.46 5.23 -8.47
N GLY A 100 7.50 4.75 -9.26
CA GLY A 100 7.39 3.35 -9.66
C GLY A 100 8.65 2.89 -10.40
N LEU A 101 9.02 3.61 -11.45
CA LEU A 101 10.25 3.33 -12.23
C LEU A 101 11.53 3.40 -11.38
N LEU A 102 11.66 4.43 -10.53
CA LEU A 102 12.82 4.60 -9.65
C LEU A 102 12.91 3.53 -8.56
N SER A 103 11.80 2.90 -8.23
CA SER A 103 11.74 1.90 -7.15
C SER A 103 11.86 0.47 -7.64
N GLU A 104 11.86 0.21 -8.95
CA GLU A 104 11.89 -1.15 -9.50
C GLU A 104 13.17 -1.87 -9.10
N VAL A 105 14.32 -1.31 -9.42
CA VAL A 105 15.62 -1.89 -9.04
C VAL A 105 15.77 -2.07 -7.52
N PRO A 106 15.45 -1.04 -6.66
CA PRO A 106 15.40 -1.23 -5.21
C PRO A 106 14.49 -2.36 -4.75
N PHE A 107 13.32 -2.50 -5.36
CA PHE A 107 12.34 -3.53 -5.05
C PHE A 107 12.86 -4.93 -5.38
N ASP A 108 13.35 -5.10 -6.61
CA ASP A 108 13.90 -6.37 -7.08
C ASP A 108 15.11 -6.82 -6.25
N LEU A 109 16.00 -5.90 -5.92
CA LEU A 109 17.15 -6.20 -5.04
C LEU A 109 16.73 -6.60 -3.64
N ALA A 110 15.69 -5.97 -3.08
CA ALA A 110 15.25 -6.21 -1.71
C ALA A 110 14.52 -7.54 -1.54
N PHE A 111 13.74 -7.98 -2.55
CA PHE A 111 12.86 -9.14 -2.42
C PHE A 111 13.30 -10.35 -3.27
N PHE A 112 13.91 -10.12 -4.43
CA PHE A 112 14.34 -11.17 -5.36
C PHE A 112 15.86 -11.32 -5.44
N ARG A 113 16.63 -10.40 -4.83
CA ARG A 113 18.10 -10.43 -4.80
C ARG A 113 18.74 -10.36 -6.19
N THR A 114 18.02 -9.82 -7.13
CA THR A 114 18.46 -9.56 -8.51
C THR A 114 18.14 -8.11 -8.87
N PRO A 115 18.91 -7.43 -9.73
CA PRO A 115 18.61 -6.06 -10.13
C PRO A 115 17.39 -5.94 -11.05
N PHE A 116 16.91 -7.07 -11.59
CA PHE A 116 15.74 -7.12 -12.46
C PHE A 116 15.03 -8.46 -12.33
N ASP A 117 13.77 -8.44 -11.90
CA ASP A 117 12.87 -9.58 -11.85
C ASP A 117 11.49 -9.22 -12.41
N PRO A 118 11.07 -9.76 -13.56
CA PRO A 118 9.79 -9.43 -14.17
C PRO A 118 8.58 -10.13 -13.52
N SER A 119 8.79 -10.98 -12.52
CA SER A 119 7.72 -11.79 -11.92
C SER A 119 6.75 -10.98 -11.07
N ALA A 120 7.19 -9.85 -10.51
CA ALA A 120 6.35 -8.93 -9.76
C ALA A 120 6.82 -7.48 -9.94
N GLN A 121 5.89 -6.54 -9.85
CA GLN A 121 6.17 -5.10 -9.96
C GLN A 121 5.80 -4.40 -8.65
N ASN A 122 6.56 -3.36 -8.29
CA ASN A 122 6.37 -2.67 -7.02
C ASN A 122 4.98 -1.99 -6.88
N VAL A 123 4.60 -1.67 -5.64
CA VAL A 123 3.28 -1.16 -5.26
C VAL A 123 2.88 0.17 -5.93
N TYR A 124 3.84 0.99 -6.39
CA TYR A 124 3.52 2.24 -7.07
C TYR A 124 2.71 2.04 -8.35
N TRP A 125 2.90 0.90 -9.04
CA TRP A 125 2.12 0.57 -10.24
C TRP A 125 0.65 0.29 -9.89
N THR A 126 0.39 -0.44 -8.81
CA THR A 126 -0.99 -0.62 -8.29
C THR A 126 -1.61 0.72 -7.94
N LEU A 127 -0.89 1.60 -7.24
CA LEU A 127 -1.38 2.93 -6.86
C LEU A 127 -1.61 3.82 -8.09
N ALA A 128 -0.73 3.77 -9.10
CA ALA A 128 -0.88 4.52 -10.34
C ALA A 128 -2.11 4.07 -11.14
N LEU A 129 -2.30 2.75 -11.28
CA LEU A 129 -3.50 2.18 -11.92
C LEU A 129 -4.77 2.48 -11.11
N GLY A 130 -4.69 2.52 -9.78
CA GLY A 130 -5.77 2.96 -8.91
C GLY A 130 -6.16 4.43 -9.17
N VAL A 131 -5.18 5.33 -9.30
CA VAL A 131 -5.45 6.74 -9.68
C VAL A 131 -6.07 6.84 -11.08
N LEU A 132 -5.57 6.06 -12.04
CA LEU A 132 -6.11 6.02 -13.38
C LEU A 132 -7.55 5.49 -13.40
N ALA A 133 -7.85 4.46 -12.62
CA ALA A 133 -9.20 3.90 -12.44
C ALA A 133 -10.15 4.95 -11.83
N MET A 134 -9.73 5.63 -10.75
CA MET A 134 -10.52 6.72 -10.14
C MET A 134 -10.76 7.88 -11.12
N ALA A 135 -9.79 8.21 -11.98
CA ALA A 135 -9.96 9.25 -13.00
C ALA A 135 -11.05 8.88 -14.01
N GLY A 136 -11.12 7.60 -14.42
CA GLY A 136 -12.19 7.09 -15.27
C GLY A 136 -13.55 7.10 -14.56
N LEU A 137 -13.62 6.63 -13.32
CA LEU A 137 -14.85 6.69 -12.51
C LEU A 137 -15.37 8.11 -12.38
N LYS A 138 -14.48 9.08 -12.08
CA LYS A 138 -14.83 10.51 -12.01
C LYS A 138 -15.29 11.09 -13.35
N ARG A 139 -14.64 10.71 -14.45
CA ARG A 139 -14.94 11.22 -15.79
C ARG A 139 -16.36 10.84 -16.27
N PHE A 140 -16.82 9.65 -15.86
CA PHE A 140 -18.11 9.07 -16.23
C PHE A 140 -19.09 9.01 -15.05
N GLU A 141 -18.87 9.85 -14.03
CA GLU A 141 -19.80 10.00 -12.89
C GLU A 141 -21.10 10.65 -13.39
N LYS A 142 -22.25 10.09 -12.99
CA LYS A 142 -23.58 10.62 -13.33
C LYS A 142 -23.91 11.80 -12.41
N GLU A 143 -24.92 12.59 -12.77
CA GLU A 143 -25.40 13.73 -11.98
C GLU A 143 -25.80 13.35 -10.54
N ASN A 144 -26.25 12.13 -10.32
CA ASN A 144 -26.59 11.60 -8.98
C ASN A 144 -25.38 11.09 -8.18
N GLY A 145 -24.15 11.29 -8.67
CA GLY A 145 -22.91 10.86 -8.00
C GLY A 145 -22.60 9.37 -8.13
N LEU A 146 -23.40 8.59 -8.86
CA LEU A 146 -23.14 7.19 -9.13
C LEU A 146 -22.20 7.00 -10.33
N PRO A 147 -21.36 5.93 -10.34
CA PRO A 147 -20.52 5.67 -11.50
C PRO A 147 -21.36 5.29 -12.72
N GLY A 148 -21.02 5.84 -13.88
CA GLY A 148 -21.53 5.36 -15.15
C GLY A 148 -20.91 4.02 -15.52
N TRP A 149 -21.59 3.23 -16.36
CA TRP A 149 -21.07 1.92 -16.78
C TRP A 149 -19.71 2.01 -17.49
N GLN A 150 -19.45 3.10 -18.24
CA GLN A 150 -18.15 3.34 -18.88
C GLN A 150 -17.02 3.48 -17.84
N GLY A 151 -17.30 4.18 -16.72
CA GLY A 151 -16.34 4.31 -15.62
C GLY A 151 -16.06 2.98 -14.93
N LEU A 152 -17.07 2.11 -14.79
CA LEU A 152 -16.90 0.76 -14.25
C LEU A 152 -16.06 -0.11 -15.20
N VAL A 153 -16.35 -0.11 -16.49
CA VAL A 153 -15.55 -0.84 -17.50
C VAL A 153 -14.11 -0.34 -17.51
N TRP A 154 -13.89 0.97 -17.42
CA TRP A 154 -12.55 1.55 -17.31
C TRP A 154 -11.81 1.06 -16.06
N ALA A 155 -12.47 1.06 -14.90
CA ALA A 155 -11.87 0.58 -13.65
C ALA A 155 -11.52 -0.91 -13.71
N VAL A 156 -12.39 -1.74 -14.29
CA VAL A 156 -12.11 -3.17 -14.53
C VAL A 156 -10.93 -3.34 -15.50
N GLY A 157 -10.83 -2.52 -16.55
CA GLY A 157 -9.69 -2.51 -17.47
C GLY A 157 -8.37 -2.19 -16.74
N CYS A 158 -8.36 -1.21 -15.84
CA CYS A 158 -7.19 -0.89 -15.02
C CYS A 158 -6.83 -2.04 -14.07
N ALA A 159 -7.83 -2.71 -13.47
CA ALA A 159 -7.60 -3.87 -12.62
C ALA A 159 -7.05 -5.07 -13.42
N ALA A 160 -7.58 -5.32 -14.60
CA ALA A 160 -7.06 -6.37 -15.50
C ALA A 160 -5.62 -6.09 -15.93
N LEU A 161 -5.27 -4.82 -16.18
CA LEU A 161 -3.89 -4.43 -16.48
C LEU A 161 -2.97 -4.64 -15.28
N ALA A 162 -3.42 -4.33 -14.05
CA ALA A 162 -2.66 -4.60 -12.83
C ALA A 162 -2.38 -6.09 -12.65
N LEU A 163 -3.36 -6.94 -12.95
CA LEU A 163 -3.22 -8.40 -12.92
C LEU A 163 -2.23 -8.88 -13.98
N ALA A 164 -2.37 -8.41 -15.23
CA ALA A 164 -1.50 -8.81 -16.33
C ALA A 164 -0.04 -8.37 -16.14
N ALA A 165 0.17 -7.23 -15.47
CA ALA A 165 1.51 -6.71 -15.15
C ALA A 165 2.08 -7.28 -13.84
N ASN A 166 1.39 -8.16 -13.13
CA ASN A 166 1.79 -8.70 -11.82
C ASN A 166 2.20 -7.61 -10.82
N THR A 167 1.42 -6.52 -10.77
CA THR A 167 1.71 -5.46 -9.78
C THR A 167 1.43 -5.96 -8.36
N ASP A 168 2.15 -5.43 -7.38
CA ASP A 168 1.89 -5.72 -5.97
C ASP A 168 0.40 -5.42 -5.64
N TYR A 169 -0.27 -6.32 -4.93
CA TYR A 169 -1.74 -6.34 -4.73
C TYR A 169 -2.60 -6.48 -6.01
N ASN A 170 -2.03 -6.61 -7.20
CA ASN A 170 -2.73 -6.99 -8.42
C ASN A 170 -4.04 -6.23 -8.70
N ALA A 171 -5.00 -6.88 -9.35
CA ALA A 171 -6.35 -6.37 -9.59
C ALA A 171 -7.10 -6.03 -8.29
N ILE A 172 -6.87 -6.80 -7.22
CA ILE A 172 -7.54 -6.63 -5.92
C ILE A 172 -7.23 -5.25 -5.35
N GLY A 173 -5.96 -4.81 -5.38
CA GLY A 173 -5.55 -3.50 -4.90
C GLY A 173 -6.24 -2.36 -5.64
N VAL A 174 -6.32 -2.44 -6.97
CA VAL A 174 -7.03 -1.44 -7.80
C VAL A 174 -8.53 -1.39 -7.48
N LEU A 175 -9.17 -2.56 -7.34
CA LEU A 175 -10.59 -2.64 -7.02
C LEU A 175 -10.91 -2.10 -5.62
N ILE A 176 -10.05 -2.37 -4.64
CA ILE A 176 -10.17 -1.81 -3.28
C ILE A 176 -10.06 -0.28 -3.31
N ILE A 177 -9.09 0.28 -4.04
CA ILE A 177 -8.96 1.73 -4.22
C ILE A 177 -10.24 2.32 -4.83
N CYS A 178 -10.81 1.67 -5.85
CA CYS A 178 -12.08 2.09 -6.46
C CYS A 178 -13.23 2.03 -5.45
N ALA A 179 -13.34 0.98 -4.64
CA ALA A 179 -14.39 0.84 -3.63
C ALA A 179 -14.29 1.93 -2.54
N LEU A 180 -13.07 2.22 -2.07
CA LEU A 180 -12.82 3.31 -1.13
C LEU A 180 -13.16 4.68 -1.73
N TYR A 181 -12.90 4.87 -3.03
CA TYR A 181 -13.29 6.09 -3.75
C TYR A 181 -14.82 6.22 -3.88
N LEU A 182 -15.51 5.15 -4.25
CA LEU A 182 -16.97 5.16 -4.39
C LEU A 182 -17.71 5.38 -3.07
N THR A 183 -17.10 5.01 -1.95
CA THR A 183 -17.67 5.19 -0.60
C THR A 183 -17.18 6.45 0.10
N ARG A 184 -16.38 7.30 -0.57
CA ARG A 184 -15.72 8.48 -0.01
C ARG A 184 -16.62 9.52 0.67
N ALA A 185 -17.89 9.59 0.24
CA ALA A 185 -18.86 10.55 0.76
C ALA A 185 -19.29 10.25 2.21
N ASP A 186 -19.22 8.99 2.62
CA ASP A 186 -19.59 8.53 3.97
C ASP A 186 -18.41 7.79 4.61
N ARG A 187 -17.75 8.43 5.58
CA ARG A 187 -16.60 7.86 6.29
C ARG A 187 -16.91 6.53 6.95
N LYS A 188 -18.12 6.37 7.51
CA LYS A 188 -18.53 5.12 8.16
C LYS A 188 -18.59 3.98 7.15
N ARG A 189 -19.24 4.22 6.00
CA ARG A 189 -19.30 3.24 4.91
C ARG A 189 -17.91 2.94 4.35
N GLN A 190 -17.08 3.95 4.16
CA GLN A 190 -15.72 3.80 3.66
C GLN A 190 -14.87 2.93 4.59
N CYS A 191 -14.92 3.15 5.91
CA CYS A 191 -14.21 2.34 6.89
C CYS A 191 -14.74 0.90 6.92
N LEU A 192 -16.06 0.72 6.90
CA LEU A 192 -16.67 -0.62 6.91
C LEU A 192 -16.30 -1.41 5.65
N VAL A 193 -16.49 -0.81 4.47
CA VAL A 193 -16.16 -1.44 3.19
C VAL A 193 -14.66 -1.75 3.10
N GLY A 194 -13.82 -0.79 3.51
CA GLY A 194 -12.38 -1.01 3.53
C GLY A 194 -11.98 -2.14 4.47
N ALA A 195 -12.49 -2.17 5.69
CA ALA A 195 -12.20 -3.25 6.65
C ALA A 195 -12.64 -4.62 6.13
N LEU A 196 -13.82 -4.71 5.50
CA LEU A 196 -14.32 -5.96 4.92
C LEU A 196 -13.47 -6.43 3.73
N LEU A 197 -13.09 -5.52 2.84
CA LEU A 197 -12.29 -5.86 1.66
C LEU A 197 -10.85 -6.26 2.00
N PHE A 198 -10.33 -5.89 3.16
CA PHE A 198 -9.00 -6.28 3.63
C PHE A 198 -8.99 -7.48 4.58
N LEU A 199 -10.12 -8.19 4.77
CA LEU A 199 -10.17 -9.37 5.65
C LEU A 199 -9.22 -10.50 5.25
N PHE A 200 -8.81 -10.56 3.97
CA PHE A 200 -7.82 -11.54 3.50
C PHE A 200 -6.42 -11.30 4.09
N GLU A 201 -6.14 -10.11 4.63
CA GLU A 201 -4.92 -9.78 5.37
C GLU A 201 -5.29 -9.53 6.85
N LEU A 202 -5.18 -10.53 7.67
CA LEU A 202 -5.71 -10.67 9.03
C LEU A 202 -5.74 -9.38 9.88
N THR A 203 -4.66 -8.57 9.85
CA THR A 203 -4.50 -7.36 10.67
C THR A 203 -4.78 -6.06 9.90
N ALA A 204 -4.79 -6.08 8.57
CA ALA A 204 -5.01 -4.92 7.72
C ALA A 204 -6.34 -4.17 8.01
N PRO A 205 -7.47 -4.84 8.36
CA PRO A 205 -8.70 -4.15 8.75
C PRO A 205 -8.54 -3.16 9.90
N LEU A 206 -7.57 -3.37 10.80
CA LEU A 206 -7.28 -2.47 11.93
C LEU A 206 -6.84 -1.08 11.48
N ALA A 207 -6.31 -0.94 10.27
CA ALA A 207 -5.97 0.36 9.69
C ALA A 207 -7.20 1.29 9.62
N PHE A 208 -8.40 0.73 9.43
CA PHE A 208 -9.62 1.52 9.33
C PHE A 208 -10.10 2.06 10.69
N VAL A 209 -9.60 1.55 11.80
CA VAL A 209 -9.75 2.20 13.11
C VAL A 209 -9.00 3.54 13.11
N LEU A 210 -7.78 3.60 12.57
CA LEU A 210 -7.02 4.84 12.43
C LEU A 210 -7.69 5.81 11.45
N VAL A 211 -8.19 5.30 10.33
CA VAL A 211 -8.97 6.07 9.34
C VAL A 211 -10.24 6.65 9.93
N TRP A 212 -10.91 5.93 10.84
CA TRP A 212 -12.10 6.42 11.55
C TRP A 212 -11.82 7.70 12.34
N PHE A 213 -10.64 7.79 12.96
CA PHE A 213 -10.19 8.97 13.72
C PHE A 213 -9.51 10.04 12.84
N TYR A 214 -9.51 9.91 11.53
CA TYR A 214 -8.99 10.93 10.62
C TYR A 214 -9.81 12.21 10.66
N ASN A 215 -9.15 13.36 10.80
CA ASN A 215 -9.78 14.67 11.00
C ASN A 215 -10.16 15.41 9.69
N GLY A 216 -9.92 14.81 8.53
CA GLY A 216 -10.22 15.43 7.23
C GLY A 216 -9.18 16.48 6.79
N GLN A 217 -8.10 16.68 7.56
CA GLN A 217 -7.08 17.69 7.25
C GLN A 217 -5.75 17.02 6.88
N ARG A 218 -5.07 17.63 5.92
CA ARG A 218 -3.73 17.15 5.51
C ARG A 218 -2.74 17.16 6.66
N GLY A 219 -2.83 18.17 7.55
CA GLY A 219 -1.86 18.41 8.61
C GLY A 219 -0.61 19.17 8.11
N ALA A 220 0.16 19.68 9.07
CA ALA A 220 1.43 20.35 8.79
C ALA A 220 2.42 19.37 8.15
N CYS A 221 3.09 19.82 7.10
CA CYS A 221 4.10 19.03 6.39
C CYS A 221 5.12 19.98 5.75
N SER A 222 6.35 19.97 6.25
CA SER A 222 7.42 20.79 5.71
C SER A 222 7.80 20.39 4.27
N PRO A 223 8.44 21.26 3.48
CA PRO A 223 8.91 20.90 2.14
C PRO A 223 9.88 19.71 2.14
N LEU A 224 10.73 19.61 3.16
CA LEU A 224 11.66 18.49 3.33
C LEU A 224 10.91 17.18 3.60
N GLN A 225 9.92 17.21 4.52
CA GLN A 225 9.10 16.05 4.84
C GLN A 225 8.27 15.57 3.63
N LYS A 226 7.79 16.49 2.78
CA LYS A 226 7.12 16.11 1.52
C LYS A 226 8.05 15.33 0.59
N LYS A 227 9.31 15.79 0.43
CA LYS A 227 10.33 15.08 -0.35
C LYS A 227 10.67 13.73 0.28
N ALA A 228 10.87 13.70 1.60
CA ALA A 228 11.17 12.47 2.34
C ALA A 228 10.12 11.39 2.12
N PHE A 229 8.83 11.72 2.12
CA PHE A 229 7.76 10.75 1.86
C PHE A 229 7.82 10.12 0.46
N TYR A 230 8.31 10.82 -0.56
CA TYR A 230 8.46 10.25 -1.89
C TYR A 230 9.71 9.36 -1.99
N TRP A 231 10.82 9.82 -1.42
CA TRP A 231 12.09 9.08 -1.45
C TRP A 231 12.14 7.94 -0.44
N PHE A 232 11.22 7.91 0.53
CA PHE A 232 11.20 6.87 1.56
C PHE A 232 11.17 5.46 0.97
N TYR A 233 10.28 5.22 -0.01
CA TYR A 233 10.10 3.89 -0.58
C TYR A 233 11.36 3.37 -1.30
N PRO A 234 11.93 4.03 -2.31
CA PRO A 234 13.13 3.51 -2.95
C PRO A 234 14.35 3.48 -2.02
N VAL A 235 14.50 4.45 -1.12
CA VAL A 235 15.67 4.53 -0.25
C VAL A 235 15.68 3.43 0.81
N HIS A 236 14.56 3.19 1.52
CA HIS A 236 14.55 2.15 2.54
C HIS A 236 14.71 0.75 1.93
N LEU A 237 14.17 0.50 0.72
CA LEU A 237 14.37 -0.76 0.01
C LEU A 237 15.85 -0.98 -0.36
N LEU A 238 16.55 0.04 -0.84
CA LEU A 238 18.00 -0.05 -1.10
C LEU A 238 18.80 -0.33 0.18
N VAL A 239 18.43 0.33 1.29
CA VAL A 239 19.08 0.10 2.59
C VAL A 239 18.85 -1.34 3.04
N LEU A 240 17.61 -1.85 2.94
CA LEU A 240 17.30 -3.23 3.31
C LEU A 240 18.00 -4.24 2.40
N ALA A 241 18.04 -4.01 1.09
CA ALA A 241 18.81 -4.85 0.16
C ALA A 241 20.29 -4.91 0.53
N GLY A 242 20.88 -3.75 0.91
CA GLY A 242 22.26 -3.68 1.40
C GLY A 242 22.47 -4.48 2.69
N ILE A 243 21.55 -4.38 3.65
CA ILE A 243 21.59 -5.16 4.91
C ILE A 243 21.45 -6.65 4.60
N THR A 244 20.50 -7.04 3.78
CA THR A 244 20.28 -8.45 3.41
C THR A 244 21.51 -9.07 2.76
N ASN A 245 22.20 -8.33 1.88
CA ASN A 245 23.45 -8.79 1.27
C ASN A 245 24.62 -8.91 2.25
N LEU A 246 24.58 -8.22 3.40
CA LEU A 246 25.60 -8.35 4.47
C LEU A 246 25.31 -9.51 5.42
N LEU A 247 24.07 -10.01 5.46
CA LEU A 247 23.65 -11.14 6.29
C LEU A 247 23.93 -12.51 5.65
N LEU A 248 24.27 -12.51 4.37
CA LEU A 248 24.60 -13.70 3.55
C LEU A 248 26.10 -13.92 3.46
#